data_9b768d832fa8ed559e5f0772a5814b0a
#
_entry.id   9b768d832fa8ed559e5f0772a5814b0a
#
_cell.length_a   1.000
_cell.length_b   1.000
_cell.length_c   1.000
_cell.angle_alpha   90.00
_cell.angle_beta   90.00
_cell.angle_gamma   90.00
#
_symmetry.space_group_name_H-M   'P 1'
#
loop_
_entity.id
_entity.type
_entity.pdbx_description
1 polymer ?
#
loop_
_entity_poly.entity_id
_entity_poly.type
_entity_poly.pdbx_seq_one_letter_code
_entity_poly.pdbx_strand_id
1 'polypeptide(L)'
;AQQDQVLVSGRVVFHALYTQGDPDKLQSIEASADFTHTLQLPGAQPRMLCRGDATVEHVEATAGNGRLMLKAVVQVRCRVLSDQPAAAVTGLSGAEGLEQCTQTLTLRRTVAKGETETLLREEFDLPEGLQITETLYGTARPQVTEVTGGLGRAGVTGTVALEICHASATQG
;
A
#
# COMPACT_ATOMS: atom_id res chain seq x y z
N ALA A 1 -11.40 -1.55 14.58
CA ALA A 1 -10.96 -2.17 15.85
C ALA A 1 -12.17 -2.67 16.63
N GLN A 2 -11.97 -3.69 17.43
CA GLN A 2 -12.87 -4.23 18.43
C GLN A 2 -12.15 -4.19 19.78
N GLN A 3 -12.78 -4.65 20.85
CA GLN A 3 -12.15 -4.72 22.15
C GLN A 3 -10.94 -5.68 22.10
N ASP A 4 -9.73 -5.15 22.39
CA ASP A 4 -8.44 -5.84 22.43
C ASP A 4 -8.05 -6.60 21.15
N GLN A 5 -8.68 -6.29 20.03
CA GLN A 5 -8.38 -6.96 18.76
C GLN A 5 -8.70 -6.09 17.54
N VAL A 6 -8.04 -6.40 16.44
CA VAL A 6 -8.26 -5.78 15.14
C VAL A 6 -8.48 -6.86 14.09
N LEU A 7 -9.59 -6.78 13.38
CA LEU A 7 -9.86 -7.61 12.22
C LEU A 7 -9.29 -6.90 10.99
N VAL A 8 -8.44 -7.60 10.25
CA VAL A 8 -7.88 -7.14 8.98
C VAL A 8 -8.34 -8.06 7.88
N SER A 9 -8.91 -7.49 6.84
CA SER A 9 -9.29 -8.21 5.62
C SER A 9 -8.60 -7.61 4.43
N GLY A 10 -8.24 -8.44 3.48
CA GLY A 10 -7.56 -8.01 2.27
C GLY A 10 -7.67 -9.06 1.16
N ARG A 11 -7.03 -8.76 0.05
CA ARG A 11 -6.97 -9.62 -1.13
C ARG A 11 -5.52 -9.72 -1.61
N VAL A 12 -5.08 -10.94 -1.91
CA VAL A 12 -3.83 -11.20 -2.62
C VAL A 12 -4.17 -11.48 -4.08
N VAL A 13 -3.51 -10.77 -4.97
CA VAL A 13 -3.59 -11.03 -6.42
C VAL A 13 -2.30 -11.72 -6.84
N PHE A 14 -2.44 -12.84 -7.51
CA PHE A 14 -1.35 -13.62 -8.05
C PHE A 14 -1.30 -13.44 -9.56
N HIS A 15 -0.12 -13.12 -10.07
CA HIS A 15 0.17 -13.18 -11.50
C HIS A 15 1.16 -14.32 -11.72
N ALA A 16 0.78 -15.32 -12.48
CA ALA A 16 1.62 -16.44 -12.78
C ALA A 16 1.85 -16.55 -14.29
N LEU A 17 3.12 -16.77 -14.66
CA LEU A 17 3.52 -17.09 -16.03
C LEU A 17 3.77 -18.58 -16.10
N TYR A 18 3.29 -19.22 -17.16
CA TYR A 18 3.45 -20.66 -17.36
C TYR A 18 3.53 -21.01 -18.85
N THR A 19 4.06 -22.19 -19.12
CA THR A 19 4.05 -22.78 -20.48
C THR A 19 3.17 -24.03 -20.47
N GLN A 20 2.42 -24.26 -21.52
CA GLN A 20 1.57 -25.43 -21.66
C GLN A 20 1.91 -26.17 -22.97
N GLY A 21 2.66 -27.26 -22.84
CA GLY A 21 3.01 -28.15 -23.97
C GLY A 21 4.08 -27.61 -24.92
N ASP A 22 4.21 -26.32 -25.08
CA ASP A 22 5.21 -25.65 -25.90
C ASP A 22 6.02 -24.70 -24.99
N PRO A 23 7.33 -24.96 -24.77
CA PRO A 23 8.17 -24.15 -23.91
C PRO A 23 8.37 -22.72 -24.45
N ASP A 24 8.17 -22.50 -25.74
CA ASP A 24 8.34 -21.19 -26.35
C ASP A 24 7.08 -20.32 -26.27
N LYS A 25 5.95 -20.90 -25.85
CA LYS A 25 4.69 -20.19 -25.62
C LYS A 25 4.46 -19.90 -24.15
N LEU A 26 4.82 -18.70 -23.76
CA LEU A 26 4.53 -18.17 -22.43
C LEU A 26 3.08 -17.67 -22.35
N GLN A 27 2.37 -18.10 -21.33
CA GLN A 27 0.99 -17.68 -21.03
C GLN A 27 0.95 -17.05 -19.64
N SER A 28 -0.04 -16.21 -19.38
CA SER A 28 -0.27 -15.62 -18.07
C SER A 28 -1.64 -15.98 -17.53
N ILE A 29 -1.72 -16.07 -16.21
CA ILE A 29 -2.98 -16.19 -15.48
C ILE A 29 -2.96 -15.25 -14.28
N GLU A 30 -4.09 -14.60 -14.05
CA GLU A 30 -4.34 -13.85 -12.84
C GLU A 30 -5.32 -14.63 -11.97
N ALA A 31 -5.01 -14.74 -10.68
CA ALA A 31 -5.88 -15.33 -9.68
C ALA A 31 -5.85 -14.49 -8.42
N SER A 32 -6.93 -14.50 -7.65
CA SER A 32 -6.97 -13.78 -6.38
C SER A 32 -7.51 -14.64 -5.25
N ALA A 33 -7.06 -14.35 -4.04
CA ALA A 33 -7.53 -14.97 -2.81
C ALA A 33 -7.79 -13.89 -1.76
N ASP A 34 -8.98 -13.93 -1.16
CA ASP A 34 -9.31 -13.07 -0.04
C ASP A 34 -8.78 -13.69 1.25
N PHE A 35 -8.32 -12.84 2.17
CA PHE A 35 -7.93 -13.26 3.51
C PHE A 35 -8.59 -12.40 4.57
N THR A 36 -8.78 -13.00 5.73
CA THR A 36 -9.21 -12.30 6.93
C THR A 36 -8.40 -12.83 8.10
N HIS A 37 -7.82 -11.91 8.88
CA HIS A 37 -7.00 -12.26 10.03
C HIS A 37 -7.33 -11.37 11.21
N THR A 38 -7.35 -11.94 12.41
CA THR A 38 -7.59 -11.22 13.67
C THR A 38 -6.26 -11.09 14.41
N LEU A 39 -5.84 -9.86 14.67
CA LEU A 39 -4.68 -9.56 15.49
C LEU A 39 -5.15 -9.24 16.92
N GLN A 40 -4.53 -9.88 17.91
CA GLN A 40 -4.69 -9.52 19.30
C GLN A 40 -3.88 -8.25 19.58
N LEU A 41 -4.53 -7.21 20.04
CA LEU A 41 -3.96 -5.89 20.26
C LEU A 41 -4.53 -5.31 21.58
N PRO A 42 -3.92 -5.67 22.72
CA PRO A 42 -4.39 -5.20 24.02
C PRO A 42 -4.49 -3.67 24.08
N GLY A 43 -5.60 -3.16 24.55
CA GLY A 43 -5.90 -1.73 24.61
C GLY A 43 -6.59 -1.17 23.36
N ALA A 44 -6.74 -1.94 22.30
CA ALA A 44 -7.57 -1.53 21.17
C ALA A 44 -9.04 -1.45 21.60
N GLN A 45 -9.73 -0.41 21.14
CA GLN A 45 -11.15 -0.18 21.42
C GLN A 45 -11.91 0.13 20.13
N PRO A 46 -13.23 -0.13 20.11
CA PRO A 46 -14.07 0.29 19.00
C PRO A 46 -13.94 1.79 18.71
N ARG A 47 -13.96 2.15 17.43
CA ARG A 47 -13.83 3.53 16.93
C ARG A 47 -12.43 4.15 16.99
N MET A 48 -11.43 3.48 17.54
CA MET A 48 -10.05 3.93 17.37
C MET A 48 -9.64 3.90 15.90
N LEU A 49 -8.78 4.83 15.50
CA LEU A 49 -8.24 4.86 14.15
C LEU A 49 -7.25 3.71 13.97
N CYS A 50 -7.55 2.83 13.01
CA CYS A 50 -6.66 1.75 12.62
C CYS A 50 -5.96 2.09 11.31
N ARG A 51 -4.66 1.81 11.24
CA ARG A 51 -3.86 1.79 10.01
C ARG A 51 -3.22 0.42 9.90
N GLY A 52 -3.39 -0.22 8.76
CA GLY A 52 -2.79 -1.50 8.47
C GLY A 52 -2.03 -1.46 7.15
N ASP A 53 -1.00 -2.24 7.08
CA ASP A 53 -0.26 -2.57 5.86
C ASP A 53 -0.09 -4.08 5.80
N ALA A 54 -0.03 -4.59 4.58
CA ALA A 54 0.21 -6.00 4.32
C ALA A 54 1.32 -6.14 3.28
N THR A 55 2.21 -7.09 3.52
CA THR A 55 3.33 -7.39 2.64
C THR A 55 3.36 -8.90 2.39
N VAL A 56 3.53 -9.29 1.14
CA VAL A 56 3.77 -10.70 0.80
C VAL A 56 5.23 -11.02 1.09
N GLU A 57 5.48 -11.95 2.00
CA GLU A 57 6.83 -12.37 2.37
C GLU A 57 7.33 -13.56 1.52
N HIS A 58 6.42 -14.42 1.13
CA HIS A 58 6.78 -15.63 0.40
C HIS A 58 5.64 -16.05 -0.52
N VAL A 59 5.99 -16.55 -1.71
CA VAL A 59 5.05 -17.11 -2.69
C VAL A 59 5.58 -18.46 -3.16
N GLU A 60 4.70 -19.44 -3.22
CA GLU A 60 4.97 -20.75 -3.81
C GLU A 60 3.98 -21.01 -4.94
N ALA A 61 4.46 -21.60 -6.02
CA ALA A 61 3.66 -22.07 -7.12
C ALA A 61 3.98 -23.55 -7.41
N THR A 62 2.95 -24.37 -7.52
CA THR A 62 3.09 -25.80 -7.85
C THR A 62 2.10 -26.15 -8.96
N ALA A 63 2.60 -26.67 -10.05
CA ALA A 63 1.78 -27.14 -11.17
C ALA A 63 1.72 -28.68 -11.19
N GLY A 64 0.54 -29.22 -11.44
CA GLY A 64 0.35 -30.67 -11.60
C GLY A 64 -1.10 -31.04 -11.92
N ASN A 65 -1.28 -32.11 -12.66
CA ASN A 65 -2.61 -32.64 -13.03
C ASN A 65 -3.56 -31.58 -13.64
N GLY A 66 -3.03 -30.67 -14.46
CA GLY A 66 -3.82 -29.60 -15.10
C GLY A 66 -4.26 -28.51 -14.14
N ARG A 67 -3.65 -28.42 -12.95
CA ARG A 67 -3.95 -27.42 -11.92
C ARG A 67 -2.70 -26.65 -11.54
N LEU A 68 -2.88 -25.36 -11.24
CA LEU A 68 -1.87 -24.51 -10.64
C LEU A 68 -2.31 -24.19 -9.20
N MET A 69 -1.46 -24.55 -8.24
CA MET A 69 -1.65 -24.22 -6.83
C MET A 69 -0.72 -23.07 -6.48
N LEU A 70 -1.29 -21.99 -5.97
CA LEU A 70 -0.57 -20.80 -5.54
C LEU A 70 -0.75 -20.63 -4.03
N LYS A 71 0.33 -20.33 -3.33
CA LYS A 71 0.32 -20.00 -1.90
C LYS A 71 1.09 -18.72 -1.68
N ALA A 72 0.63 -17.92 -0.72
CA ALA A 72 1.34 -16.75 -0.27
C ALA A 72 1.36 -16.70 1.26
N VAL A 73 2.49 -16.28 1.81
CA VAL A 73 2.60 -15.87 3.21
C VAL A 73 2.48 -14.36 3.26
N VAL A 74 1.47 -13.88 3.95
CA VAL A 74 1.19 -12.44 4.06
C VAL A 74 1.47 -11.99 5.48
N GLN A 75 2.43 -11.10 5.63
CA GLN A 75 2.68 -10.39 6.88
C GLN A 75 1.72 -9.20 6.96
N VAL A 76 0.96 -9.13 8.04
CA VAL A 76 0.04 -8.04 8.30
C VAL A 76 0.55 -7.24 9.50
N ARG A 77 0.68 -5.94 9.36
CA ARG A 77 1.01 -5.00 10.43
C ARG A 77 -0.16 -4.08 10.66
N CYS A 78 -0.46 -3.84 11.92
CA CYS A 78 -1.54 -2.93 12.29
C CYS A 78 -1.09 -1.97 13.38
N ARG A 79 -1.48 -0.71 13.25
CA ARG A 79 -1.28 0.32 14.25
C ARG A 79 -2.62 0.93 14.60
N VAL A 80 -2.93 0.96 15.90
CA VAL A 80 -4.14 1.58 16.45
C VAL A 80 -3.75 2.87 17.15
N LEU A 81 -4.47 3.94 16.86
CA LEU A 81 -4.23 5.27 17.39
C LEU A 81 -5.47 5.71 18.17
N SER A 82 -5.24 6.28 19.34
CA SER A 82 -6.28 6.95 20.13
C SER A 82 -5.90 8.41 20.36
N ASP A 83 -6.87 9.28 20.32
CA ASP A 83 -6.69 10.66 20.74
C ASP A 83 -6.86 10.74 22.26
N GLN A 84 -5.84 11.24 22.94
CA GLN A 84 -5.91 11.50 24.39
C GLN A 84 -5.76 13.00 24.62
N PRO A 85 -6.66 13.62 25.39
CA PRO A 85 -6.48 14.99 25.80
C PRO A 85 -5.28 15.09 26.76
N ALA A 86 -4.34 15.97 26.46
CA ALA A 86 -3.23 16.28 27.33
C ALA A 86 -3.42 17.68 27.91
N ALA A 87 -3.37 17.79 29.23
CA ALA A 87 -3.32 19.06 29.91
C ALA A 87 -1.86 19.48 30.12
N ALA A 88 -1.52 20.69 29.75
CA ALA A 88 -0.22 21.27 29.98
C ALA A 88 -0.35 22.57 30.79
N VAL A 89 0.54 22.78 31.76
CA VAL A 89 0.63 24.06 32.44
C VAL A 89 1.36 25.02 31.54
N THR A 90 0.68 26.09 31.12
CA THR A 90 1.21 27.09 30.16
C THR A 90 1.75 28.33 30.86
N GLY A 91 1.54 28.49 32.17
CA GLY A 91 2.04 29.59 32.93
C GLY A 91 1.64 29.49 34.39
N LEU A 92 2.34 30.23 35.24
CA LEU A 92 2.06 30.43 36.65
C LEU A 92 1.81 31.91 36.90
N SER A 93 0.81 32.23 37.70
CA SER A 93 0.54 33.60 38.14
C SER A 93 0.27 33.67 39.64
N GLY A 94 0.60 34.80 40.28
CA GLY A 94 0.31 35.06 41.69
C GLY A 94 1.26 34.41 42.69
N ALA A 95 2.41 33.91 42.24
CA ALA A 95 3.44 33.34 43.11
C ALA A 95 4.68 34.27 43.12
N GLU A 96 4.98 34.88 44.25
CA GLU A 96 6.22 35.65 44.45
C GLU A 96 7.38 34.73 44.85
N GLY A 97 8.57 34.97 44.26
CA GLY A 97 9.80 34.24 44.62
C GLY A 97 9.99 32.88 43.94
N LEU A 98 9.19 32.57 42.92
CA LEU A 98 9.37 31.36 42.10
C LEU A 98 10.11 31.68 40.80
N GLU A 99 11.12 30.91 40.53
CA GLU A 99 11.77 30.90 39.22
C GLU A 99 11.00 29.97 38.26
N GLN A 100 10.59 30.50 37.10
CA GLN A 100 9.84 29.73 36.12
C GLN A 100 10.78 29.22 35.04
N CYS A 101 10.90 27.92 34.93
CA CYS A 101 11.57 27.27 33.78
C CYS A 101 10.53 26.83 32.74
N THR A 102 10.65 27.33 31.52
CA THR A 102 9.74 26.98 30.42
C THR A 102 10.44 26.14 29.35
N GLN A 103 9.74 25.14 28.85
CA GLN A 103 10.20 24.30 27.75
C GLN A 103 9.20 24.39 26.59
N THR A 104 9.72 24.59 25.40
CA THR A 104 8.87 24.59 24.20
C THR A 104 8.65 23.16 23.71
N LEU A 105 7.40 22.74 23.58
CA LEU A 105 7.01 21.47 23.00
C LEU A 105 6.36 21.70 21.64
N THR A 106 6.94 21.12 20.60
CA THR A 106 6.37 21.16 19.25
C THR A 106 5.56 19.89 18.99
N LEU A 107 4.27 20.05 18.74
CA LEU A 107 3.36 18.94 18.44
C LEU A 107 2.94 18.96 16.98
N ARG A 108 2.85 17.77 16.36
CA ARG A 108 2.28 17.58 15.05
C ARG A 108 0.89 16.98 15.15
N ARG A 109 -0.05 17.58 14.47
CA ARG A 109 -1.46 17.15 14.43
C ARG A 109 -1.90 16.93 12.99
N THR A 110 -2.65 15.85 12.75
CA THR A 110 -3.35 15.66 11.46
C THR A 110 -4.54 16.63 11.42
N VAL A 111 -4.56 17.54 10.47
CA VAL A 111 -5.63 18.53 10.32
C VAL A 111 -6.76 18.01 9.44
N ALA A 112 -6.39 17.26 8.38
CA ALA A 112 -7.34 16.70 7.44
C ALA A 112 -6.76 15.43 6.79
N LYS A 113 -7.65 14.64 6.21
CA LYS A 113 -7.34 13.52 5.32
C LYS A 113 -8.20 13.67 4.08
N GLY A 114 -7.67 13.26 2.94
CA GLY A 114 -8.38 13.19 1.68
C GLY A 114 -7.88 12.01 0.86
N GLU A 115 -8.74 11.50 0.00
CA GLU A 115 -8.44 10.46 -0.98
C GLU A 115 -8.92 10.96 -2.32
N THR A 116 -8.17 10.66 -3.38
CA THR A 116 -8.54 11.00 -4.75
C THR A 116 -7.96 9.94 -5.68
N GLU A 117 -8.65 9.73 -6.77
CA GLU A 117 -8.20 8.87 -7.85
C GLU A 117 -7.95 9.71 -9.09
N THR A 118 -6.96 9.33 -9.87
CA THR A 118 -6.69 9.94 -11.18
C THR A 118 -6.40 8.87 -12.20
N LEU A 119 -6.95 9.05 -13.40
CA LEU A 119 -6.65 8.20 -14.55
C LEU A 119 -5.48 8.82 -15.31
N LEU A 120 -4.41 8.04 -15.47
CA LEU A 120 -3.29 8.36 -16.34
C LEU A 120 -3.42 7.55 -17.62
N ARG A 121 -3.22 8.22 -18.73
CA ARG A 121 -3.18 7.60 -20.07
C ARG A 121 -2.03 8.20 -20.85
N GLU A 122 -1.11 7.35 -21.27
CA GLU A 122 0.04 7.73 -22.09
C GLU A 122 0.19 6.76 -23.26
N GLU A 123 0.70 7.25 -24.36
CA GLU A 123 1.01 6.48 -25.56
C GLU A 123 2.52 6.58 -25.79
N PHE A 124 3.15 5.44 -26.00
CA PHE A 124 4.59 5.36 -26.23
C PHE A 124 4.87 4.73 -27.60
N ASP A 125 5.80 5.32 -28.32
CA ASP A 125 6.34 4.70 -29.50
C ASP A 125 7.21 3.50 -29.11
N LEU A 126 6.98 2.37 -29.75
CA LEU A 126 7.80 1.19 -29.54
C LEU A 126 9.15 1.33 -30.27
N PRO A 127 10.24 0.76 -29.70
CA PRO A 127 11.50 0.68 -30.42
C PRO A 127 11.34 0.04 -31.79
N GLU A 128 12.13 0.51 -32.77
CA GLU A 128 12.09 0.02 -34.14
C GLU A 128 12.36 -1.49 -34.17
N GLY A 129 11.50 -2.22 -34.87
CA GLY A 129 11.58 -3.68 -34.97
C GLY A 129 10.90 -4.46 -33.84
N LEU A 130 10.41 -3.80 -32.80
CA LEU A 130 9.65 -4.46 -31.72
C LEU A 130 8.17 -4.55 -32.09
N GLN A 131 7.64 -5.76 -32.21
CA GLN A 131 6.23 -6.02 -32.38
C GLN A 131 5.69 -6.75 -31.15
N ILE A 132 4.89 -6.07 -30.34
CA ILE A 132 4.19 -6.68 -29.21
C ILE A 132 2.99 -7.45 -29.76
N THR A 133 2.96 -8.75 -29.54
CA THR A 133 1.85 -9.62 -29.94
C THR A 133 0.83 -9.77 -28.83
N GLU A 134 1.28 -9.76 -27.58
CA GLU A 134 0.44 -9.93 -26.41
C GLU A 134 1.08 -9.26 -25.19
N THR A 135 0.28 -8.60 -24.36
CA THR A 135 0.70 -8.12 -23.05
C THR A 135 0.34 -9.18 -22.01
N LEU A 136 1.34 -9.75 -21.35
CA LEU A 136 1.17 -10.83 -20.37
C LEU A 136 0.79 -10.29 -19.00
N TYR A 137 1.46 -9.24 -18.53
CA TYR A 137 1.05 -8.48 -17.35
C TYR A 137 1.72 -7.11 -17.33
N GLY A 138 1.17 -6.20 -16.51
CA GLY A 138 1.76 -4.91 -16.26
C GLY A 138 1.74 -4.54 -14.78
N THR A 139 2.74 -3.82 -14.32
CA THR A 139 2.77 -3.24 -12.99
C THR A 139 2.99 -1.74 -13.05
N ALA A 140 2.39 -1.01 -12.12
CA ALA A 140 2.54 0.42 -11.98
C ALA A 140 3.01 0.76 -10.57
N ARG A 141 4.08 1.53 -10.45
CA ARG A 141 4.65 1.97 -9.17
C ARG A 141 4.62 3.49 -9.10
N PRO A 142 3.65 4.06 -8.39
CA PRO A 142 3.60 5.50 -8.17
C PRO A 142 4.66 5.93 -7.15
N GLN A 143 5.30 7.05 -7.43
CA GLN A 143 6.24 7.70 -6.53
C GLN A 143 5.86 9.17 -6.38
N VAL A 144 5.52 9.58 -5.18
CA VAL A 144 5.24 10.98 -4.86
C VAL A 144 6.55 11.73 -4.71
N THR A 145 6.73 12.79 -5.48
CA THR A 145 7.92 13.65 -5.44
C THR A 145 7.69 14.92 -4.64
N GLU A 146 6.46 15.45 -4.66
CA GLU A 146 6.13 16.69 -3.97
C GLU A 146 4.71 16.66 -3.45
N VAL A 147 4.51 17.24 -2.27
CA VAL A 147 3.18 17.50 -1.69
C VAL A 147 3.12 18.97 -1.29
N THR A 148 2.17 19.71 -1.86
CA THR A 148 1.93 21.11 -1.56
C THR A 148 0.60 21.27 -0.83
N GLY A 149 0.61 22.02 0.27
CA GLY A 149 -0.61 22.34 1.04
C GLY A 149 -1.16 23.72 0.66
N GLY A 150 -2.48 23.82 0.52
CA GLY A 150 -3.19 25.07 0.31
C GLY A 150 -4.46 25.14 1.15
N LEU A 151 -5.17 26.25 1.05
CA LEU A 151 -6.41 26.45 1.80
C LEU A 151 -7.48 25.45 1.32
N GLY A 152 -7.83 24.46 2.16
CA GLY A 152 -8.83 23.45 1.86
C GLY A 152 -8.45 22.41 0.78
N ARG A 153 -7.20 22.39 0.33
CA ARG A 153 -6.71 21.48 -0.71
C ARG A 153 -5.24 21.10 -0.50
N ALA A 154 -4.86 19.96 -1.04
CA ALA A 154 -3.47 19.57 -1.20
C ALA A 154 -3.21 19.21 -2.66
N GLY A 155 -2.06 19.62 -3.18
CA GLY A 155 -1.54 19.19 -4.47
C GLY A 155 -0.52 18.07 -4.26
N VAL A 156 -0.58 17.05 -5.12
CA VAL A 156 0.38 15.93 -5.10
C VAL A 156 0.96 15.81 -6.50
N THR A 157 2.29 15.84 -6.59
CA THR A 157 3.04 15.64 -7.82
C THR A 157 3.90 14.39 -7.68
N GLY A 158 4.01 13.62 -8.74
CA GLY A 158 4.77 12.40 -8.73
C GLY A 158 4.99 11.82 -10.12
N THR A 159 5.62 10.67 -10.14
CA THR A 159 5.85 9.86 -11.34
C THR A 159 5.26 8.47 -11.14
N VAL A 160 4.91 7.81 -12.23
CA VAL A 160 4.50 6.41 -12.22
C VAL A 160 5.45 5.64 -13.12
N ALA A 161 6.21 4.71 -12.54
CA ALA A 161 6.99 3.76 -13.33
C ALA A 161 6.09 2.61 -13.76
N LEU A 162 6.05 2.36 -15.07
CA LEU A 162 5.32 1.26 -15.66
C LEU A 162 6.31 0.17 -16.11
N GLU A 163 6.02 -1.06 -15.72
CA GLU A 163 6.75 -2.25 -16.17
C GLU A 163 5.75 -3.16 -16.88
N ILE A 164 6.02 -3.50 -18.12
CA ILE A 164 5.14 -4.35 -18.93
C ILE A 164 5.91 -5.58 -19.39
N CYS A 165 5.39 -6.75 -19.06
CA CYS A 165 5.85 -8.02 -19.63
C CYS A 165 4.99 -8.34 -20.88
N HIS A 166 5.62 -8.59 -22.00
CA HIS A 166 4.96 -8.84 -23.25
C HIS A 166 5.58 -10.01 -24.01
N ALA A 167 4.79 -10.64 -24.85
CA ALA A 167 5.29 -11.52 -25.89
C ALA A 167 5.56 -10.69 -27.14
N SER A 168 6.67 -10.97 -27.82
CA SER A 168 7.02 -10.34 -29.10
C SER A 168 7.20 -11.39 -30.18
N ALA A 169 6.81 -11.06 -31.41
CA ALA A 169 7.18 -11.86 -32.55
C ALA A 169 8.67 -11.65 -32.83
N THR A 170 9.45 -12.73 -32.83
CA THR A 170 10.81 -12.71 -33.36
C THR A 170 10.69 -12.69 -34.88
N GLN A 171 11.15 -11.63 -35.56
CA GLN A 171 11.36 -11.70 -36.97
C GLN A 171 12.53 -12.67 -37.23
N GLY A 172 12.21 -13.83 -37.80
CA GLY A 172 13.17 -14.81 -38.25
C GLY A 172 13.94 -14.35 -39.51
#